data_0cf997c3810c07e3552ab119cddbf830
#
_entry.id   0cf997c3810c07e3552ab119cddbf830
#
_cell.length_a   1.000
_cell.length_b   1.000
_cell.length_c   1.000
_cell.angle_alpha   90.00
_cell.angle_beta   90.00
_cell.angle_gamma   90.00
#
_symmetry.space_group_name_H-M   'P 1'
#
loop_
_entity.id
_entity.type
_entity.pdbx_description
1 polymer ?
#
loop_
_entity_poly.entity_id
_entity_poly.type
_entity_poly.pdbx_seq_one_letter_code
_entity_poly.pdbx_strand_id
1 'polypeptide(L)'
;MSENNQMDNVKFIMSELLEIQLKSKKFVNLLTEGESLSQNQLILLLQLKINGGMKATEIADFFNVTPGAVTSMCDKLEKLNLVQRIRESEDRRVVKMVLTNTGEDKVHEIFLKFPQETINNIATVLMDINKLMNKIF
;
A
#
# COMPACT_ATOMS: atom_id res chain seq x y z
N MET A 1 -36.55 18.01 -14.81
CA MET A 1 -35.55 18.80 -14.07
C MET A 1 -34.74 17.93 -13.08
N SER A 2 -35.40 17.03 -12.34
CA SER A 2 -34.67 16.14 -11.39
C SER A 2 -33.76 15.13 -12.05
N GLU A 3 -34.11 14.53 -13.19
CA GLU A 3 -33.30 13.53 -13.88
C GLU A 3 -32.05 14.12 -14.52
N ASN A 4 -32.13 15.33 -15.09
CA ASN A 4 -30.95 16.01 -15.63
C ASN A 4 -29.95 16.37 -14.53
N ASN A 5 -30.41 16.86 -13.40
CA ASN A 5 -29.56 17.21 -12.27
C ASN A 5 -28.88 15.98 -11.68
N GLN A 6 -29.57 14.85 -11.63
CA GLN A 6 -29.01 13.58 -11.15
C GLN A 6 -27.95 13.03 -12.12
N MET A 7 -28.18 13.13 -13.42
CA MET A 7 -27.20 12.69 -14.43
C MET A 7 -25.95 13.58 -14.41
N ASP A 8 -26.08 14.86 -14.19
CA ASP A 8 -24.95 15.78 -14.08
C ASP A 8 -24.11 15.46 -12.83
N ASN A 9 -24.75 15.13 -11.71
CA ASN A 9 -24.07 14.69 -10.50
C ASN A 9 -23.31 13.37 -10.71
N VAL A 10 -23.88 12.41 -11.44
CA VAL A 10 -23.21 11.15 -11.77
C VAL A 10 -21.94 11.39 -12.61
N LYS A 11 -22.04 12.23 -13.64
CA LYS A 11 -20.87 12.60 -14.46
C LYS A 11 -19.78 13.27 -13.62
N PHE A 12 -20.16 14.16 -12.73
CA PHE A 12 -19.24 14.82 -11.82
C PHE A 12 -18.53 13.81 -10.91
N ILE A 13 -19.28 12.90 -10.28
CA ILE A 13 -18.73 11.86 -9.44
C ILE A 13 -17.74 10.98 -10.20
N MET A 14 -18.09 10.57 -11.42
CA MET A 14 -17.21 9.77 -12.28
C MET A 14 -15.90 10.49 -12.59
N SER A 15 -15.97 11.78 -12.91
CA SER A 15 -14.82 12.61 -13.19
C SER A 15 -13.88 12.74 -11.98
N GLU A 16 -14.44 13.07 -10.83
CA GLU A 16 -13.68 13.20 -9.58
C GLU A 16 -13.04 11.88 -9.15
N LEU A 17 -13.79 10.78 -9.28
CA LEU A 17 -13.28 9.45 -8.95
C LEU A 17 -12.07 9.07 -9.81
N LEU A 18 -12.16 9.29 -11.12
CA LEU A 18 -11.06 9.04 -12.06
C LEU A 18 -9.84 9.90 -11.75
N GLU A 19 -10.07 11.17 -11.42
CA GLU A 19 -8.99 12.09 -11.10
C GLU A 19 -8.25 11.68 -9.82
N ILE A 20 -8.99 11.29 -8.77
CA ILE A 20 -8.40 10.76 -7.53
C ILE A 20 -7.59 9.49 -7.81
N GLN A 21 -8.11 8.58 -8.62
CA GLN A 21 -7.41 7.37 -9.02
C GLN A 21 -6.08 7.68 -9.73
N LEU A 22 -6.09 8.61 -10.67
CA LEU A 22 -4.89 9.01 -11.41
C LEU A 22 -3.85 9.68 -10.50
N LYS A 23 -4.27 10.56 -9.61
CA LYS A 23 -3.38 11.23 -8.66
C LYS A 23 -2.78 10.25 -7.65
N SER A 24 -3.57 9.30 -7.16
CA SER A 24 -3.11 8.24 -6.28
C SER A 24 -2.04 7.37 -6.95
N LYS A 25 -2.30 6.96 -8.19
CA LYS A 25 -1.33 6.19 -8.99
C LYS A 25 -0.03 6.97 -9.22
N LYS A 26 -0.14 8.24 -9.53
CA LYS A 26 1.03 9.13 -9.72
C LYS A 26 1.86 9.21 -8.44
N PHE A 27 1.22 9.31 -7.28
CA PHE A 27 1.92 9.36 -6.00
C PHE A 27 2.68 8.06 -5.73
N VAL A 28 2.05 6.89 -5.95
CA VAL A 28 2.70 5.59 -5.77
C VAL A 28 3.87 5.45 -6.75
N ASN A 29 3.73 5.93 -7.99
CA ASN A 29 4.83 5.94 -8.96
C ASN A 29 6.02 6.77 -8.46
N LEU A 30 5.78 7.91 -7.82
CA LEU A 30 6.86 8.72 -7.24
C LEU A 30 7.58 7.98 -6.12
N LEU A 31 6.88 7.19 -5.32
CA LEU A 31 7.50 6.38 -4.26
C LEU A 31 8.40 5.28 -4.83
N THR A 32 8.04 4.71 -5.98
CA THR A 32 8.81 3.63 -6.60
C THR A 32 9.85 4.12 -7.61
N GLU A 33 9.89 5.41 -7.90
CA GLU A 33 10.85 5.98 -8.86
C GLU A 33 12.29 5.74 -8.41
N GLY A 34 13.09 5.14 -9.30
CA GLY A 34 14.47 4.79 -9.01
C GLY A 34 14.64 3.52 -8.15
N GLU A 35 13.55 2.87 -7.78
CA GLU A 35 13.59 1.62 -7.03
C GLU A 35 13.45 0.41 -7.95
N SER A 36 14.05 -0.72 -7.56
CA SER A 36 13.89 -2.00 -8.24
C SER A 36 12.62 -2.75 -7.79
N LEU A 37 11.73 -2.07 -7.09
CA LEU A 37 10.49 -2.61 -6.56
C LEU A 37 9.30 -2.27 -7.45
N SER A 38 8.38 -3.22 -7.63
CA SER A 38 7.08 -2.95 -8.21
C SER A 38 6.19 -2.23 -7.20
N GLN A 39 5.09 -1.64 -7.69
CA GLN A 39 4.11 -0.99 -6.80
C GLN A 39 3.54 -1.97 -5.76
N ASN A 40 3.18 -3.19 -6.18
CA ASN A 40 2.65 -4.20 -5.27
C ASN A 40 3.67 -4.63 -4.22
N GLN A 41 4.95 -4.75 -4.61
CA GLN A 41 6.02 -5.04 -3.67
C GLN A 41 6.17 -3.93 -2.63
N LEU A 42 6.15 -2.67 -3.05
CA LEU A 42 6.18 -1.54 -2.13
C LEU A 42 4.97 -1.57 -1.19
N ILE A 43 3.78 -1.75 -1.72
CA ILE A 43 2.55 -1.80 -0.91
C ILE A 43 2.63 -2.93 0.12
N LEU A 44 3.17 -4.09 -0.27
CA LEU A 44 3.37 -5.19 0.68
C LEU A 44 4.35 -4.81 1.79
N LEU A 45 5.47 -4.18 1.47
CA LEU A 45 6.41 -3.71 2.49
C LEU A 45 5.74 -2.74 3.47
N LEU A 46 4.93 -1.81 2.96
CA LEU A 46 4.19 -0.86 3.80
C LEU A 46 3.17 -1.57 4.70
N GLN A 47 2.47 -2.56 4.17
CA GLN A 47 1.51 -3.37 4.94
C GLN A 47 2.21 -4.17 6.05
N LEU A 48 3.36 -4.76 5.76
CA LEU A 48 4.16 -5.47 6.74
C LEU A 48 4.67 -4.53 7.85
N LYS A 49 5.04 -3.32 7.48
CA LYS A 49 5.47 -2.29 8.45
C LYS A 49 4.32 -1.90 9.38
N ILE A 50 3.15 -1.65 8.84
CA ILE A 50 1.96 -1.22 9.60
C ILE A 50 1.47 -2.33 10.53
N ASN A 51 1.41 -3.57 10.05
CA ASN A 51 0.83 -4.70 10.79
C ASN A 51 1.84 -5.47 11.64
N GLY A 52 3.13 -5.18 11.53
CA GLY A 52 4.19 -5.91 12.23
C GLY A 52 4.41 -7.34 11.73
N GLY A 53 3.82 -7.69 10.60
CA GLY A 53 3.88 -9.01 9.98
C GLY A 53 2.51 -9.47 9.51
N MET A 54 2.50 -10.35 8.51
CA MET A 54 1.27 -10.89 7.93
C MET A 54 1.44 -12.35 7.54
N LYS A 55 0.36 -13.12 7.72
CA LYS A 55 0.28 -14.48 7.18
C LYS A 55 0.07 -14.44 5.67
N ALA A 56 0.48 -15.50 4.98
CA ALA A 56 0.29 -15.61 3.53
C ALA A 56 -1.18 -15.46 3.11
N THR A 57 -2.11 -15.99 3.90
CA THR A 57 -3.55 -15.86 3.65
C THR A 57 -4.02 -14.41 3.76
N GLU A 58 -3.52 -13.66 4.73
CA GLU A 58 -3.84 -12.25 4.90
C GLU A 58 -3.31 -11.41 3.74
N ILE A 59 -2.11 -11.72 3.25
CA ILE A 59 -1.53 -11.07 2.06
C ILE A 59 -2.36 -11.37 0.82
N ALA A 60 -2.74 -12.64 0.61
CA ALA A 60 -3.58 -13.06 -0.50
C ALA A 60 -4.92 -12.33 -0.51
N ASP A 61 -5.57 -12.22 0.63
CA ASP A 61 -6.84 -11.52 0.79
C ASP A 61 -6.69 -10.00 0.52
N PHE A 62 -5.64 -9.40 1.06
CA PHE A 62 -5.37 -7.98 0.86
C PHE A 62 -5.22 -7.61 -0.62
N PHE A 63 -4.43 -8.38 -1.36
CA PHE A 63 -4.17 -8.14 -2.78
C PHE A 63 -5.22 -8.76 -3.70
N ASN A 64 -6.13 -9.57 -3.17
CA ASN A 64 -7.08 -10.36 -3.95
C ASN A 64 -6.39 -11.22 -5.03
N VAL A 65 -5.38 -11.98 -4.61
CA VAL A 65 -4.55 -12.82 -5.47
C VAL A 65 -4.50 -14.26 -4.94
N THR A 66 -3.96 -15.16 -5.76
CA THR A 66 -3.79 -16.57 -5.39
C THR A 66 -2.63 -16.74 -4.38
N PRO A 67 -2.64 -17.83 -3.59
CA PRO A 67 -1.51 -18.17 -2.72
C PRO A 67 -0.19 -18.32 -3.49
N GLY A 68 -0.22 -18.83 -4.71
CA GLY A 68 0.97 -18.93 -5.57
C GLY A 68 1.56 -17.57 -5.94
N ALA A 69 0.71 -16.58 -6.21
CA ALA A 69 1.14 -15.21 -6.48
C ALA A 69 1.80 -14.57 -5.24
N VAL A 70 1.26 -14.84 -4.05
CA VAL A 70 1.85 -14.40 -2.77
C VAL A 70 3.24 -15.01 -2.60
N THR A 71 3.37 -16.32 -2.79
CA THR A 71 4.66 -17.02 -2.70
C THR A 71 5.70 -16.39 -3.63
N SER A 72 5.32 -16.15 -4.89
CA SER A 72 6.21 -15.51 -5.88
C SER A 72 6.65 -14.11 -5.45
N MET A 73 5.71 -13.30 -4.96
CA MET A 73 5.99 -11.94 -4.49
C MET A 73 6.93 -11.96 -3.27
N CYS A 74 6.66 -12.83 -2.32
CA CYS A 74 7.47 -12.98 -1.10
C CYS A 74 8.87 -13.52 -1.40
N ASP A 75 8.99 -14.48 -2.32
CA ASP A 75 10.29 -15.02 -2.74
C ASP A 75 11.18 -13.92 -3.32
N LYS A 76 10.65 -13.05 -4.15
CA LYS A 76 11.40 -11.92 -4.72
C LYS A 76 11.88 -10.95 -3.64
N LEU A 77 11.02 -10.61 -2.70
CA LEU A 77 11.38 -9.72 -1.59
C LEU A 77 12.38 -10.36 -0.62
N GLU A 78 12.27 -11.67 -0.42
CA GLU A 78 13.24 -12.43 0.38
C GLU A 78 14.63 -12.45 -0.26
N LYS A 79 14.70 -12.62 -1.59
CA LYS A 79 15.97 -12.54 -2.34
C LYS A 79 16.63 -11.17 -2.23
N LEU A 80 15.83 -10.10 -2.11
CA LEU A 80 16.33 -8.75 -1.87
C LEU A 80 16.68 -8.50 -0.40
N ASN A 81 16.51 -9.51 0.47
CA ASN A 81 16.70 -9.41 1.91
C ASN A 81 15.82 -8.35 2.59
N LEU A 82 14.64 -8.07 2.05
CA LEU A 82 13.73 -7.08 2.60
C LEU A 82 12.69 -7.69 3.54
N VAL A 83 12.39 -8.97 3.35
CA VAL A 83 11.44 -9.72 4.17
C VAL A 83 12.02 -11.08 4.54
N GLN A 84 11.47 -11.67 5.58
CA GLN A 84 11.78 -13.03 5.99
C GLN A 84 10.53 -13.74 6.50
N ARG A 85 10.51 -15.06 6.36
CA ARG A 85 9.49 -15.91 6.94
C ARG A 85 9.90 -16.29 8.36
N ILE A 86 9.00 -16.08 9.30
CA ILE A 86 9.19 -16.53 10.68
C ILE A 86 8.05 -17.45 11.10
N ARG A 87 8.33 -18.37 12.00
CA ARG A 87 7.31 -19.19 12.65
C ARG A 87 6.91 -18.55 13.95
N GLU A 88 5.59 -18.56 14.25
CA GLU A 88 5.11 -18.03 15.53
C GLU A 88 5.61 -18.91 16.67
N SER A 89 5.93 -18.26 17.79
CA SER A 89 6.41 -18.96 18.99
C SER A 89 5.36 -19.88 19.64
N GLU A 90 4.08 -19.51 19.52
CA GLU A 90 2.97 -20.26 20.12
C GLU A 90 2.46 -21.39 19.26
N ASP A 91 2.50 -21.22 17.93
CA ASP A 91 2.15 -22.27 16.97
C ASP A 91 3.11 -22.23 15.77
N ARG A 92 4.04 -23.18 15.73
CA ARG A 92 5.07 -23.29 14.69
C ARG A 92 4.52 -23.64 13.31
N ARG A 93 3.26 -24.05 13.20
CA ARG A 93 2.60 -24.27 11.91
C ARG A 93 2.23 -22.95 11.24
N VAL A 94 2.14 -21.88 12.03
CA VAL A 94 1.82 -20.55 11.53
C VAL A 94 3.10 -19.83 11.10
N VAL A 95 3.16 -19.45 9.82
CA VAL A 95 4.27 -18.72 9.23
C VAL A 95 3.82 -17.31 8.93
N LYS A 96 4.58 -16.33 9.40
CA LYS A 96 4.39 -14.91 9.09
C LYS A 96 5.51 -14.38 8.24
N MET A 97 5.16 -13.49 7.34
CA MET A 97 6.08 -12.63 6.63
C MET A 97 6.31 -11.37 7.45
N VAL A 98 7.55 -11.04 7.70
CA VAL A 98 7.94 -9.82 8.44
C VAL A 98 9.03 -9.09 7.68
N LEU A 99 9.17 -7.79 7.93
CA LEU A 99 10.31 -7.04 7.43
C LEU A 99 11.59 -7.46 8.16
N THR A 100 12.68 -7.51 7.41
CA THR A 100 14.03 -7.54 7.99
C THR A 100 14.44 -6.13 8.42
N ASN A 101 15.57 -5.99 9.11
CA ASN A 101 16.14 -4.66 9.39
C ASN A 101 16.43 -3.91 8.08
N THR A 102 16.92 -4.60 7.06
CA THR A 102 17.12 -4.03 5.72
C THR A 102 15.80 -3.57 5.09
N GLY A 103 14.73 -4.34 5.27
CA GLY A 103 13.38 -3.98 4.82
C GLY A 103 12.83 -2.74 5.53
N GLU A 104 13.03 -2.66 6.84
CA GLU A 104 12.67 -1.47 7.64
C GLU A 104 13.40 -0.22 7.12
N ASP A 105 14.71 -0.33 6.91
CA ASP A 105 15.54 0.74 6.40
C ASP A 105 15.10 1.17 5.00
N LYS A 106 14.74 0.21 4.16
CA LYS A 106 14.26 0.47 2.79
C LYS A 106 12.95 1.25 2.79
N VAL A 107 12.00 0.88 3.60
CA VAL A 107 10.73 1.61 3.74
C VAL A 107 11.00 3.05 4.18
N HIS A 108 11.85 3.23 5.16
CA HIS A 108 12.23 4.56 5.65
C HIS A 108 12.92 5.39 4.57
N GLU A 109 13.90 4.82 3.88
CA GLU A 109 14.65 5.45 2.80
C GLU A 109 13.76 5.94 1.65
N ILE A 110 12.74 5.18 1.28
CA ILE A 110 11.80 5.57 0.22
C ILE A 110 11.12 6.90 0.54
N PHE A 111 10.73 7.11 1.77
CA PHE A 111 10.09 8.36 2.21
C PHE A 111 11.09 9.49 2.44
N LEU A 112 12.34 9.19 2.77
CA LEU A 112 13.39 10.20 2.94
C LEU A 112 13.80 10.89 1.64
N LYS A 113 13.37 10.39 0.49
CA LYS A 113 13.55 11.08 -0.81
C LYS A 113 12.84 12.43 -0.86
N PHE A 114 11.83 12.61 -0.06
CA PHE A 114 11.04 13.83 -0.03
C PHE A 114 11.49 14.77 1.08
N PRO A 115 11.49 16.09 0.83
CA PRO A 115 11.72 17.06 1.90
C PRO A 115 10.69 16.87 3.03
N GLN A 116 11.08 17.17 4.26
CA GLN A 116 10.21 17.02 5.42
C GLN A 116 8.90 17.80 5.29
N GLU A 117 8.97 18.99 4.73
CA GLU A 117 7.78 19.82 4.46
C GLU A 117 6.79 19.11 3.52
N THR A 118 7.31 18.47 2.47
CA THR A 118 6.48 17.69 1.53
C THR A 118 5.81 16.50 2.25
N ILE A 119 6.55 15.79 3.08
CA ILE A 119 6.01 14.68 3.88
C ILE A 119 4.89 15.16 4.80
N ASN A 120 5.11 16.29 5.48
CA ASN A 120 4.10 16.87 6.37
C ASN A 120 2.83 17.27 5.62
N ASN A 121 2.98 17.86 4.44
CA ASN A 121 1.86 18.25 3.59
C ASN A 121 1.08 17.02 3.10
N ILE A 122 1.78 15.96 2.65
CA ILE A 122 1.16 14.71 2.24
C ILE A 122 0.38 14.09 3.41
N ALA A 123 0.98 14.02 4.59
CA ALA A 123 0.33 13.48 5.78
C ALA A 123 -0.97 14.24 6.09
N THR A 124 -0.95 15.56 6.07
CA THR A 124 -2.13 16.39 6.32
C THR A 124 -3.23 16.13 5.29
N VAL A 125 -2.87 16.11 4.00
CA VAL A 125 -3.83 15.86 2.92
C VAL A 125 -4.47 14.48 3.05
N LEU A 126 -3.67 13.44 3.32
CA LEU A 126 -4.18 12.08 3.48
C LEU A 126 -5.09 11.94 4.70
N MET A 127 -4.74 12.58 5.81
CA MET A 127 -5.61 12.64 7.00
C MET A 127 -6.96 13.28 6.68
N ASP A 128 -6.94 14.40 5.96
CA ASP A 128 -8.17 15.11 5.58
C ASP A 128 -9.03 14.28 4.62
N ILE A 129 -8.41 13.62 3.63
CA ILE A 129 -9.11 12.71 2.71
C ILE A 129 -9.79 11.58 3.49
N ASN A 130 -9.07 10.89 4.37
CA ASN A 130 -9.63 9.80 5.17
C ASN A 130 -10.78 10.27 6.06
N LYS A 131 -10.62 11.42 6.68
CA LYS A 131 -11.67 12.04 7.51
C LYS A 131 -12.93 12.36 6.70
N LEU A 132 -12.76 12.85 5.47
CA LEU A 132 -13.89 13.11 4.56
C LEU A 132 -14.54 11.82 4.06
N MET A 133 -13.74 10.81 3.74
CA MET A 133 -14.23 9.50 3.30
C MET A 133 -15.06 8.80 4.38
N ASN A 134 -14.76 9.01 5.64
CA ASN A 134 -15.54 8.48 6.76
C ASN A 134 -16.98 9.00 6.81
N LYS A 135 -17.30 10.04 6.05
CA LYS A 135 -18.69 10.52 5.90
C LYS A 135 -19.52 9.68 4.94
N ILE A 136 -18.85 8.83 4.15
CA ILE A 136 -19.47 7.99 3.13
C ILE A 136 -19.57 6.54 3.62
N PHE A 137 -18.53 6.05 4.33
CA PHE A 137 -18.40 4.65 4.76
C PHE A 137 -18.47 4.48 6.28
#